data_6c3a2ff5a5f9041ff967f47f551bb8fb
#
_entry.id   6c3a2ff5a5f9041ff967f47f551bb8fb
#
_cell.length_a   1.000
_cell.length_b   1.000
_cell.length_c   1.000
_cell.angle_alpha   90.00
_cell.angle_beta   90.00
_cell.angle_gamma   90.00
#
_symmetry.space_group_name_H-M   'P 1'
#
loop_
_entity.id
_entity.type
_entity.pdbx_description
1 polymer ?
#
loop_
_entity_poly.entity_id
_entity_poly.type
_entity_poly.pdbx_seq_one_letter_code
_entity_poly.pdbx_strand_id
1 'polypeptide(L)'
;MASSAVSATGPGPGWLPHPVTQNGEMSAPVLKAETLVTTDGVPIDAIHLPGGRELAIVMAHGFTLSWSRPFVWKVAKRLNQSGGVVTFDFRGHGRSGGLSTMGDREINDLDVAVAYARELGYRRVAAVGFSMGASVVVRYAGLVGGLDAAVSVSGPGRWYYRGTKQMRRVHWAVERRTGRLVTRTWLKTRVSPAGWDPVPVPPAEAAAQIAPTPFLVVHGDQDVYFPVDHAHQLYEAARDPKELWIVPGFGHAERGVDKALADRIGRWVQQAANSPDVLAAGPAAGELPSSEPAGCPDPA
;
A
#
# COMPACT_ATOMS: atom_id res chain seq x y z
N MET A 1 -54.34 28.78 -20.59
CA MET A 1 -54.33 27.57 -19.78
C MET A 1 -52.89 27.07 -19.75
N ALA A 2 -52.15 27.40 -18.70
CA ALA A 2 -50.76 27.08 -18.52
C ALA A 2 -50.65 25.85 -17.60
N SER A 3 -50.01 24.78 -18.04
CA SER A 3 -49.73 23.62 -17.23
C SER A 3 -48.26 23.68 -16.81
N SER A 4 -48.04 23.83 -15.52
CA SER A 4 -46.73 23.85 -14.88
C SER A 4 -46.21 22.42 -14.72
N ALA A 5 -45.08 22.12 -15.30
CA ALA A 5 -44.33 20.89 -15.02
C ALA A 5 -43.44 21.13 -13.79
N VAL A 6 -43.72 20.44 -12.69
CA VAL A 6 -42.87 20.38 -11.49
C VAL A 6 -41.80 19.34 -11.71
N SER A 7 -40.56 19.80 -11.75
CA SER A 7 -39.35 18.94 -11.76
C SER A 7 -39.15 18.38 -10.34
N ALA A 8 -39.26 17.07 -10.19
CA ALA A 8 -38.90 16.37 -8.96
C ALA A 8 -37.42 16.02 -8.98
N THR A 9 -36.62 16.71 -8.20
CA THR A 9 -35.27 16.31 -7.85
C THR A 9 -35.37 15.16 -6.86
N GLY A 10 -34.99 13.95 -7.29
CA GLY A 10 -34.88 12.78 -6.41
C GLY A 10 -33.73 12.95 -5.42
N PRO A 11 -33.84 12.38 -4.21
CA PRO A 11 -32.76 12.41 -3.23
C PRO A 11 -31.60 11.55 -3.70
N GLY A 12 -30.37 12.07 -3.48
CA GLY A 12 -29.13 11.35 -3.73
C GLY A 12 -29.03 10.04 -2.95
N PRO A 13 -28.02 9.19 -3.19
CA PRO A 13 -27.96 7.83 -2.66
C PRO A 13 -28.06 7.85 -1.15
N GLY A 14 -29.23 7.49 -0.65
CA GLY A 14 -29.56 7.44 0.75
C GLY A 14 -28.78 6.36 1.45
N TRP A 15 -28.19 6.73 2.54
CA TRP A 15 -27.60 5.88 3.54
C TRP A 15 -28.63 4.83 3.99
N LEU A 16 -28.42 3.57 3.62
CA LEU A 16 -29.23 2.47 4.12
C LEU A 16 -28.85 2.19 5.58
N PRO A 17 -29.78 2.24 6.54
CA PRO A 17 -29.50 1.84 7.91
C PRO A 17 -29.12 0.35 7.95
N HIS A 18 -28.13 0.00 8.76
CA HIS A 18 -27.74 -1.39 8.99
C HIS A 18 -28.95 -2.20 9.49
N PRO A 19 -29.13 -3.45 9.02
CA PRO A 19 -30.19 -4.30 9.53
C PRO A 19 -29.94 -4.62 11.01
N VAL A 20 -30.81 -4.18 11.89
CA VAL A 20 -30.82 -4.53 13.30
C VAL A 20 -31.61 -5.83 13.42
N THR A 21 -31.01 -6.86 14.02
CA THR A 21 -31.74 -8.08 14.36
C THR A 21 -32.71 -7.80 15.51
N GLN A 22 -33.80 -8.58 15.61
CA GLN A 22 -34.85 -8.41 16.65
C GLN A 22 -34.33 -8.48 18.10
N ASN A 23 -33.07 -8.89 18.31
CA ASN A 23 -32.44 -8.97 19.64
C ASN A 23 -31.46 -7.82 19.92
N GLY A 24 -31.41 -6.76 19.11
CA GLY A 24 -30.52 -5.62 19.36
C GLY A 24 -29.02 -5.89 19.18
N GLU A 25 -28.62 -7.09 18.77
CA GLU A 25 -27.23 -7.39 18.44
C GLU A 25 -26.91 -6.83 17.06
N MET A 26 -25.92 -5.94 16.99
CA MET A 26 -25.37 -5.49 15.71
C MET A 26 -24.69 -6.69 15.04
N SER A 27 -25.26 -7.16 13.95
CA SER A 27 -24.60 -8.17 13.10
C SER A 27 -23.22 -7.63 12.69
N ALA A 28 -22.18 -8.44 12.91
CA ALA A 28 -20.86 -8.08 12.43
C ALA A 28 -20.93 -7.77 10.92
N PRO A 29 -20.34 -6.68 10.45
CA PRO A 29 -20.41 -6.30 9.04
C PRO A 29 -19.85 -7.45 8.20
N VAL A 30 -20.63 -7.89 7.22
CA VAL A 30 -20.18 -8.89 6.23
C VAL A 30 -19.09 -8.21 5.40
N LEU A 31 -17.84 -8.62 5.62
CA LEU A 31 -16.71 -8.12 4.86
C LEU A 31 -16.81 -8.66 3.44
N LYS A 32 -16.98 -7.75 2.48
CA LYS A 32 -17.05 -8.09 1.06
C LYS A 32 -15.76 -7.66 0.38
N ALA A 33 -15.17 -8.58 -0.39
CA ALA A 33 -14.07 -8.23 -1.26
C ALA A 33 -14.60 -7.42 -2.46
N GLU A 34 -13.87 -6.38 -2.82
CA GLU A 34 -14.18 -5.50 -3.95
C GLU A 34 -13.11 -5.65 -5.03
N THR A 35 -13.48 -5.42 -6.28
CA THR A 35 -12.53 -5.36 -7.38
C THR A 35 -12.33 -3.91 -7.78
N LEU A 36 -11.14 -3.39 -7.50
CA LEU A 36 -10.70 -2.07 -7.96
C LEU A 36 -10.04 -2.22 -9.33
N VAL A 37 -10.05 -1.18 -10.15
CA VAL A 37 -9.40 -1.21 -11.46
C VAL A 37 -8.39 -0.08 -11.54
N THR A 38 -7.13 -0.44 -11.76
CA THR A 38 -6.04 0.55 -11.89
C THR A 38 -6.17 1.37 -13.18
N THR A 39 -5.47 2.50 -13.25
CA THR A 39 -5.42 3.36 -14.45
C THR A 39 -4.91 2.64 -15.70
N ASP A 40 -4.06 1.61 -15.51
CA ASP A 40 -3.57 0.74 -16.60
C ASP A 40 -4.44 -0.55 -16.79
N GLY A 41 -5.67 -0.55 -16.25
CA GLY A 41 -6.70 -1.57 -16.50
C GLY A 41 -6.51 -2.89 -15.77
N VAL A 42 -5.70 -2.97 -14.73
CA VAL A 42 -5.48 -4.20 -13.96
C VAL A 42 -6.53 -4.32 -12.84
N PRO A 43 -7.32 -5.42 -12.76
CA PRO A 43 -8.24 -5.66 -11.66
C PRO A 43 -7.48 -6.06 -10.39
N ILE A 44 -7.76 -5.35 -9.29
CA ILE A 44 -7.13 -5.50 -7.97
C ILE A 44 -8.17 -5.98 -6.96
N ASP A 45 -7.93 -7.13 -6.36
CA ASP A 45 -8.77 -7.70 -5.30
C ASP A 45 -8.45 -7.00 -3.98
N ALA A 46 -9.42 -6.32 -3.42
CA ALA A 46 -9.27 -5.53 -2.20
C ALA A 46 -10.35 -5.87 -1.18
N ILE A 47 -10.08 -5.57 0.09
CA ILE A 47 -11.05 -5.69 1.16
C ILE A 47 -10.95 -4.50 2.10
N HIS A 48 -12.11 -4.03 2.54
CA HIS A 48 -12.22 -2.94 3.50
C HIS A 48 -12.68 -3.47 4.87
N LEU A 49 -11.93 -3.13 5.91
CA LEU A 49 -12.31 -3.29 7.30
C LEU A 49 -12.79 -1.92 7.81
N PRO A 50 -14.08 -1.73 8.06
CA PRO A 50 -14.61 -0.45 8.51
C PRO A 50 -13.99 0.02 9.83
N GLY A 51 -13.86 1.33 9.97
CA GLY A 51 -13.39 2.01 11.20
C GLY A 51 -13.97 3.41 11.29
N GLY A 52 -13.51 4.19 12.27
CA GLY A 52 -13.88 5.61 12.37
C GLY A 52 -13.51 6.36 11.08
N ARG A 53 -14.35 7.28 10.61
CA ARG A 53 -14.21 7.97 9.31
C ARG A 53 -13.04 8.95 9.22
N GLU A 54 -12.34 9.20 10.31
CA GLU A 54 -11.25 10.18 10.33
C GLU A 54 -10.00 9.66 9.60
N LEU A 55 -9.70 8.34 9.68
CA LEU A 55 -8.48 7.77 9.15
C LEU A 55 -8.73 6.40 8.51
N ALA A 56 -8.24 6.21 7.29
CA ALA A 56 -8.00 4.91 6.69
C ALA A 56 -6.51 4.60 6.61
N ILE A 57 -6.15 3.35 6.85
CA ILE A 57 -4.82 2.81 6.65
C ILE A 57 -4.85 1.88 5.44
N VAL A 58 -4.18 2.25 4.37
CA VAL A 58 -3.99 1.37 3.21
C VAL A 58 -2.80 0.47 3.49
N MET A 59 -3.04 -0.83 3.60
CA MET A 59 -2.02 -1.82 3.95
C MET A 59 -1.55 -2.59 2.72
N ALA A 60 -0.26 -2.47 2.39
CA ALA A 60 0.41 -3.05 1.23
C ALA A 60 1.34 -4.21 1.63
N HIS A 61 1.03 -5.42 1.19
CA HIS A 61 1.73 -6.66 1.59
C HIS A 61 3.08 -6.86 0.89
N GLY A 62 3.90 -7.79 1.41
CA GLY A 62 5.17 -8.20 0.82
C GLY A 62 5.03 -9.13 -0.39
N PHE A 63 6.15 -9.35 -1.11
CA PHE A 63 6.20 -10.24 -2.27
C PHE A 63 5.75 -11.67 -1.94
N THR A 64 5.02 -12.32 -2.85
CA THR A 64 4.42 -13.65 -2.74
C THR A 64 3.34 -13.80 -1.66
N LEU A 65 2.86 -12.71 -1.11
CA LEU A 65 1.79 -12.70 -0.13
C LEU A 65 0.43 -12.34 -0.76
N SER A 66 -0.57 -12.28 0.09
CA SER A 66 -1.94 -11.87 -0.21
C SER A 66 -2.58 -11.40 1.08
N TRP A 67 -3.52 -10.47 0.99
CA TRP A 67 -4.28 -10.00 2.15
C TRP A 67 -4.99 -11.13 2.90
N SER A 68 -5.36 -12.21 2.21
CA SER A 68 -6.05 -13.37 2.80
C SER A 68 -5.15 -14.30 3.62
N ARG A 69 -3.82 -14.08 3.63
CA ARG A 69 -2.91 -14.88 4.46
C ARG A 69 -3.16 -14.61 5.94
N PRO A 70 -3.25 -15.65 6.81
CA PRO A 70 -3.64 -15.48 8.20
C PRO A 70 -2.81 -14.45 8.98
N PHE A 71 -1.48 -14.39 8.75
CA PHE A 71 -0.61 -13.43 9.43
C PHE A 71 -0.74 -12.01 8.87
N VAL A 72 -0.97 -11.83 7.55
CA VAL A 72 -1.28 -10.52 6.94
C VAL A 72 -2.62 -10.02 7.49
N TRP A 73 -3.62 -10.88 7.51
CA TRP A 73 -4.94 -10.59 8.06
C TRP A 73 -4.91 -10.22 9.55
N LYS A 74 -4.05 -10.87 10.36
CA LYS A 74 -3.86 -10.50 11.77
C LYS A 74 -3.32 -9.08 11.91
N VAL A 75 -2.36 -8.69 11.10
CA VAL A 75 -1.81 -7.32 11.10
C VAL A 75 -2.89 -6.32 10.69
N ALA A 76 -3.62 -6.57 9.60
CA ALA A 76 -4.71 -5.71 9.16
C ALA A 76 -5.76 -5.49 10.26
N LYS A 77 -6.20 -6.56 10.94
CA LYS A 77 -7.13 -6.45 12.08
C LYS A 77 -6.57 -5.68 13.28
N ARG A 78 -5.26 -5.69 13.49
CA ARG A 78 -4.64 -4.88 14.54
C ARG A 78 -4.60 -3.41 14.16
N LEU A 79 -4.18 -3.08 12.95
CA LEU A 79 -4.19 -1.72 12.43
C LEU A 79 -5.60 -1.12 12.39
N ASN A 80 -6.62 -1.95 12.18
CA ASN A 80 -8.04 -1.53 12.19
C ASN A 80 -8.51 -0.96 13.54
N GLN A 81 -7.77 -1.19 14.62
CA GLN A 81 -8.05 -0.54 15.91
C GLN A 81 -7.68 0.95 15.94
N SER A 82 -6.86 1.40 14.99
CA SER A 82 -6.44 2.79 14.86
C SER A 82 -7.21 3.57 13.77
N GLY A 83 -8.00 2.88 12.94
CA GLY A 83 -8.78 3.48 11.85
C GLY A 83 -9.39 2.42 10.96
N GLY A 84 -10.08 2.80 9.88
CA GLY A 84 -10.45 1.87 8.83
C GLY A 84 -9.20 1.28 8.15
N VAL A 85 -9.31 0.08 7.60
CA VAL A 85 -8.20 -0.52 6.84
C VAL A 85 -8.68 -0.96 5.47
N VAL A 86 -7.99 -0.52 4.43
CA VAL A 86 -8.09 -1.08 3.08
C VAL A 86 -6.84 -1.91 2.85
N THR A 87 -6.98 -3.20 2.55
CA THR A 87 -5.88 -4.05 2.13
C THR A 87 -6.24 -4.77 0.84
N PHE A 88 -5.26 -5.12 0.03
CA PHE A 88 -5.48 -5.60 -1.33
C PHE A 88 -4.37 -6.58 -1.73
N ASP A 89 -4.62 -7.34 -2.78
CA ASP A 89 -3.59 -8.15 -3.45
C ASP A 89 -2.94 -7.31 -4.55
N PHE A 90 -1.63 -7.14 -4.52
CA PHE A 90 -0.92 -6.51 -5.64
C PHE A 90 -1.13 -7.26 -6.95
N ARG A 91 -0.97 -6.57 -8.09
CA ARG A 91 -0.95 -7.20 -9.42
C ARG A 91 -0.09 -8.47 -9.43
N GLY A 92 -0.57 -9.49 -10.07
CA GLY A 92 0.11 -10.79 -10.13
C GLY A 92 0.04 -11.62 -8.86
N HIS A 93 -0.52 -11.13 -7.75
CA HIS A 93 -0.68 -11.84 -6.49
C HIS A 93 -2.14 -12.24 -6.25
N GLY A 94 -2.34 -13.25 -5.42
CA GLY A 94 -3.65 -13.67 -4.93
C GLY A 94 -4.70 -13.78 -6.03
N ARG A 95 -5.77 -12.98 -5.91
CA ARG A 95 -6.87 -12.91 -6.88
C ARG A 95 -6.81 -11.73 -7.84
N SER A 96 -5.86 -10.81 -7.65
CA SER A 96 -5.65 -9.67 -8.54
C SER A 96 -5.17 -10.09 -9.92
N GLY A 97 -5.48 -9.31 -10.94
CA GLY A 97 -5.04 -9.50 -12.31
C GLY A 97 -3.56 -9.20 -12.55
N GLY A 98 -3.17 -9.10 -13.79
CA GLY A 98 -1.84 -8.64 -14.22
C GLY A 98 -0.67 -9.54 -13.81
N LEU A 99 0.52 -8.93 -13.85
CA LEU A 99 1.80 -9.54 -13.49
C LEU A 99 2.57 -8.60 -12.56
N SER A 100 3.20 -9.14 -11.51
CA SER A 100 4.07 -8.36 -10.63
C SER A 100 5.30 -7.87 -11.38
N THR A 101 5.59 -6.60 -11.23
CA THR A 101 6.78 -5.91 -11.73
C THR A 101 7.78 -5.59 -10.62
N MET A 102 7.61 -6.21 -9.46
CA MET A 102 8.52 -6.10 -8.31
C MET A 102 8.68 -4.69 -7.75
N GLY A 103 7.56 -3.96 -7.66
CA GLY A 103 7.51 -2.63 -7.05
C GLY A 103 7.56 -1.48 -8.03
N ASP A 104 7.54 -1.74 -9.35
CA ASP A 104 7.46 -0.69 -10.36
C ASP A 104 6.01 -0.24 -10.59
N ARG A 105 5.20 -1.02 -11.32
CA ARG A 105 3.79 -0.68 -11.62
C ARG A 105 2.83 -0.93 -10.45
N GLU A 106 3.28 -1.58 -9.41
CA GLU A 106 2.53 -1.74 -8.17
C GLU A 106 2.17 -0.41 -7.50
N ILE A 107 2.79 0.69 -7.91
CA ILE A 107 2.41 2.04 -7.51
C ILE A 107 0.96 2.37 -7.93
N ASN A 108 0.51 1.90 -9.09
CA ASN A 108 -0.86 2.08 -9.57
C ASN A 108 -1.87 1.26 -8.75
N ASP A 109 -1.43 0.13 -8.18
CA ASP A 109 -2.29 -0.71 -7.33
C ASP A 109 -2.52 -0.04 -5.97
N LEU A 110 -1.48 0.60 -5.44
CA LEU A 110 -1.58 1.40 -4.22
C LEU A 110 -2.44 2.64 -4.46
N ASP A 111 -2.28 3.30 -5.62
CA ASP A 111 -3.03 4.48 -6.00
C ASP A 111 -4.54 4.23 -5.99
N VAL A 112 -4.99 3.19 -6.68
CA VAL A 112 -6.43 2.85 -6.69
C VAL A 112 -6.95 2.46 -5.31
N ALA A 113 -6.13 1.84 -4.45
CA ALA A 113 -6.52 1.52 -3.08
C ALA A 113 -6.62 2.79 -2.19
N VAL A 114 -5.74 3.77 -2.39
CA VAL A 114 -5.81 5.10 -1.75
C VAL A 114 -7.04 5.86 -2.22
N ALA A 115 -7.32 5.89 -3.53
CA ALA A 115 -8.51 6.50 -4.10
C ALA A 115 -9.78 5.86 -3.52
N TYR A 116 -9.84 4.54 -3.47
CA TYR A 116 -10.97 3.81 -2.88
C TYR A 116 -11.19 4.16 -1.40
N ALA A 117 -10.12 4.28 -0.61
CA ALA A 117 -10.25 4.73 0.78
C ALA A 117 -10.90 6.12 0.89
N ARG A 118 -10.57 7.04 -0.03
CA ARG A 118 -11.19 8.37 -0.11
C ARG A 118 -12.65 8.32 -0.55
N GLU A 119 -12.98 7.50 -1.54
CA GLU A 119 -14.36 7.27 -1.99
C GLU A 119 -15.26 6.71 -0.88
N LEU A 120 -14.69 5.90 0.04
CA LEU A 120 -15.38 5.45 1.25
C LEU A 120 -15.65 6.58 2.26
N GLY A 121 -15.17 7.80 2.01
CA GLY A 121 -15.40 8.99 2.81
C GLY A 121 -14.43 9.18 3.99
N TYR A 122 -13.27 8.51 3.97
CA TYR A 122 -12.22 8.77 4.95
C TYR A 122 -11.57 10.13 4.69
N ARG A 123 -11.43 10.93 5.75
CA ARG A 123 -10.84 12.27 5.65
C ARG A 123 -9.35 12.24 5.42
N ARG A 124 -8.68 11.21 5.98
CA ARG A 124 -7.23 11.01 5.93
C ARG A 124 -6.92 9.60 5.49
N VAL A 125 -5.85 9.48 4.74
CA VAL A 125 -5.39 8.19 4.23
C VAL A 125 -3.89 8.07 4.45
N ALA A 126 -3.50 7.13 5.31
CA ALA A 126 -2.12 6.73 5.50
C ALA A 126 -1.83 5.41 4.81
N ALA A 127 -0.57 5.16 4.47
CA ALA A 127 -0.16 3.87 3.91
C ALA A 127 0.89 3.18 4.78
N VAL A 128 0.71 1.86 4.99
CA VAL A 128 1.65 0.99 5.70
C VAL A 128 2.07 -0.14 4.77
N GLY A 129 3.33 -0.14 4.35
CA GLY A 129 3.86 -1.14 3.43
C GLY A 129 4.86 -2.08 4.09
N PHE A 130 4.89 -3.33 3.62
CA PHE A 130 5.75 -4.40 4.14
C PHE A 130 6.65 -4.94 3.03
N SER A 131 7.97 -5.00 3.25
CA SER A 131 8.94 -5.56 2.30
C SER A 131 8.79 -4.93 0.90
N MET A 132 8.37 -5.68 -0.13
CA MET A 132 8.03 -5.12 -1.44
C MET A 132 6.97 -4.02 -1.35
N GLY A 133 5.91 -4.21 -0.56
CA GLY A 133 4.89 -3.19 -0.34
C GLY A 133 5.45 -1.93 0.33
N ALA A 134 6.50 -2.05 1.15
CA ALA A 134 7.18 -0.90 1.73
C ALA A 134 7.90 -0.07 0.66
N SER A 135 8.57 -0.69 -0.31
CA SER A 135 9.17 0.05 -1.43
C SER A 135 8.12 0.76 -2.29
N VAL A 136 6.94 0.14 -2.47
CA VAL A 136 5.82 0.77 -3.19
C VAL A 136 5.28 1.97 -2.43
N VAL A 137 5.07 1.85 -1.10
CA VAL A 137 4.59 2.97 -0.26
C VAL A 137 5.59 4.12 -0.26
N VAL A 138 6.89 3.86 -0.11
CA VAL A 138 7.93 4.89 -0.17
C VAL A 138 7.94 5.61 -1.51
N ARG A 139 7.88 4.87 -2.61
CA ARG A 139 7.84 5.45 -3.96
C ARG A 139 6.55 6.23 -4.21
N TYR A 140 5.41 5.71 -3.78
CA TYR A 140 4.14 6.41 -3.89
C TYR A 140 4.16 7.74 -3.10
N ALA A 141 4.58 7.68 -1.84
CA ALA A 141 4.63 8.87 -0.98
C ALA A 141 5.57 9.96 -1.54
N GLY A 142 6.71 9.56 -2.13
CA GLY A 142 7.67 10.52 -2.67
C GLY A 142 7.36 11.01 -4.09
N LEU A 143 6.79 10.17 -4.96
CA LEU A 143 6.62 10.48 -6.39
C LEU A 143 5.20 10.92 -6.76
N VAL A 144 4.19 10.45 -6.01
CA VAL A 144 2.77 10.78 -6.22
C VAL A 144 2.27 11.71 -5.11
N GLY A 145 2.60 11.39 -3.87
CA GLY A 145 2.18 12.18 -2.70
C GLY A 145 0.76 11.89 -2.25
N GLY A 146 0.19 12.86 -1.53
CA GLY A 146 -1.23 12.81 -1.12
C GLY A 146 -1.56 11.84 0.01
N LEU A 147 -0.58 11.28 0.71
CA LEU A 147 -0.77 10.54 1.96
C LEU A 147 -0.64 11.46 3.17
N ASP A 148 -1.41 11.19 4.21
CA ASP A 148 -1.34 11.89 5.48
C ASP A 148 -0.27 11.30 6.43
N ALA A 149 0.20 10.08 6.17
CA ALA A 149 1.37 9.47 6.78
C ALA A 149 1.83 8.25 5.96
N ALA A 150 3.12 7.95 5.96
CA ALA A 150 3.70 6.80 5.26
C ALA A 150 4.56 5.96 6.21
N VAL A 151 4.43 4.63 6.14
CA VAL A 151 5.21 3.70 6.96
C VAL A 151 5.85 2.62 6.08
N SER A 152 7.16 2.49 6.19
CA SER A 152 7.97 1.42 5.57
C SER A 152 8.38 0.40 6.61
N VAL A 153 7.88 -0.84 6.51
CA VAL A 153 8.26 -1.94 7.42
C VAL A 153 9.13 -2.94 6.67
N SER A 154 10.38 -3.14 7.08
CA SER A 154 11.36 -4.03 6.44
C SER A 154 11.54 -3.73 4.94
N GLY A 155 11.48 -2.45 4.54
CA GLY A 155 11.61 -2.02 3.16
C GLY A 155 13.06 -2.00 2.67
N PRO A 156 13.33 -2.29 1.36
CA PRO A 156 14.63 -2.05 0.77
C PRO A 156 14.89 -0.56 0.56
N GLY A 157 16.12 -0.09 0.82
CA GLY A 157 16.56 1.26 0.45
C GLY A 157 17.02 1.37 -1.01
N ARG A 158 17.47 0.26 -1.59
CA ARG A 158 18.01 0.21 -2.97
C ARG A 158 17.57 -1.05 -3.72
N TRP A 159 17.56 -0.94 -5.04
CA TRP A 159 17.29 -2.06 -5.93
C TRP A 159 18.50 -3.02 -6.07
N TYR A 160 18.27 -4.19 -6.65
CA TYR A 160 19.28 -5.19 -7.02
C TYR A 160 20.15 -5.71 -5.86
N TYR A 161 19.71 -5.54 -4.60
CA TYR A 161 20.44 -6.07 -3.46
C TYR A 161 20.44 -7.60 -3.46
N ARG A 162 21.65 -8.21 -3.37
CA ARG A 162 21.86 -9.68 -3.38
C ARG A 162 22.75 -10.15 -2.23
N GLY A 163 22.97 -9.31 -1.21
CA GLY A 163 23.91 -9.60 -0.12
C GLY A 163 23.49 -10.78 0.75
N THR A 164 22.18 -11.04 0.91
CA THR A 164 21.70 -12.17 1.71
C THR A 164 21.33 -13.39 0.86
N LYS A 165 21.33 -14.58 1.51
CA LYS A 165 20.89 -15.82 0.87
C LYS A 165 19.44 -15.73 0.40
N GLN A 166 18.58 -15.10 1.21
CA GLN A 166 17.16 -14.92 0.94
C GLN A 166 16.96 -14.04 -0.30
N MET A 167 17.66 -12.92 -0.39
CA MET A 167 17.54 -12.04 -1.55
C MET A 167 18.08 -12.67 -2.83
N ARG A 168 19.14 -13.47 -2.77
CA ARG A 168 19.59 -14.26 -3.94
C ARG A 168 18.52 -15.23 -4.43
N ARG A 169 17.73 -15.83 -3.51
CA ARG A 169 16.58 -16.69 -3.88
C ARG A 169 15.45 -15.89 -4.52
N VAL A 170 15.17 -14.69 -3.99
CA VAL A 170 14.16 -13.78 -4.60
C VAL A 170 14.58 -13.41 -6.02
N HIS A 171 15.84 -13.03 -6.24
CA HIS A 171 16.35 -12.72 -7.57
C HIS A 171 16.24 -13.92 -8.52
N TRP A 172 16.60 -15.12 -8.07
CA TRP A 172 16.39 -16.34 -8.86
C TRP A 172 14.90 -16.54 -9.21
N ALA A 173 14.01 -16.36 -8.25
CA ALA A 173 12.57 -16.53 -8.41
C ALA A 173 11.98 -15.56 -9.44
N VAL A 174 12.50 -14.33 -9.52
CA VAL A 174 12.04 -13.27 -10.42
C VAL A 174 12.71 -13.38 -11.80
N GLU A 175 14.03 -13.55 -11.86
CA GLU A 175 14.81 -13.42 -13.10
C GLU A 175 14.82 -14.70 -13.95
N ARG A 176 14.72 -15.88 -13.33
CA ARG A 176 14.82 -17.15 -14.04
C ARG A 176 13.44 -17.71 -14.42
N ARG A 177 13.33 -18.29 -15.62
CA ARG A 177 12.08 -18.94 -16.09
C ARG A 177 11.60 -20.00 -15.10
N THR A 178 12.51 -20.84 -14.60
CA THR A 178 12.20 -21.87 -13.59
C THR A 178 11.75 -21.24 -12.26
N GLY A 179 12.39 -20.16 -11.83
CA GLY A 179 11.99 -19.41 -10.64
C GLY A 179 10.57 -18.85 -10.77
N ARG A 180 10.25 -18.21 -11.91
CA ARG A 180 8.89 -17.71 -12.20
C ARG A 180 7.85 -18.83 -12.28
N LEU A 181 8.23 -20.01 -12.78
CA LEU A 181 7.31 -21.15 -12.74
C LEU A 181 7.00 -21.57 -11.29
N VAL A 182 8.01 -21.64 -10.43
CA VAL A 182 7.83 -21.95 -9.01
C VAL A 182 6.97 -20.89 -8.31
N THR A 183 7.21 -19.59 -8.53
CA THR A 183 6.37 -18.53 -7.94
C THR A 183 4.92 -18.65 -8.41
N ARG A 184 4.70 -18.95 -9.68
CA ARG A 184 3.35 -19.10 -10.24
C ARG A 184 2.61 -20.30 -9.65
N THR A 185 3.25 -21.46 -9.58
CA THR A 185 2.59 -22.74 -9.20
C THR A 185 2.46 -22.88 -7.69
N TRP A 186 3.52 -22.58 -6.92
CA TRP A 186 3.59 -22.85 -5.48
C TRP A 186 3.28 -21.63 -4.63
N LEU A 187 3.68 -20.43 -5.08
CA LEU A 187 3.48 -19.20 -4.33
C LEU A 187 2.29 -18.38 -4.86
N LYS A 188 1.61 -18.87 -5.92
CA LYS A 188 0.46 -18.21 -6.55
C LYS A 188 0.74 -16.75 -6.93
N THR A 189 1.98 -16.49 -7.37
CA THR A 189 2.45 -15.16 -7.76
C THR A 189 2.96 -15.20 -9.19
N ARG A 190 2.38 -14.39 -10.04
CA ARG A 190 2.71 -14.25 -11.46
C ARG A 190 3.64 -13.06 -11.63
N VAL A 191 4.90 -13.32 -11.99
CA VAL A 191 5.93 -12.31 -12.15
C VAL A 191 6.13 -12.00 -13.64
N SER A 192 6.25 -10.72 -13.99
CA SER A 192 6.56 -10.27 -15.35
C SER A 192 7.90 -10.86 -15.81
N PRO A 193 7.97 -11.40 -17.04
CA PRO A 193 9.24 -11.80 -17.64
C PRO A 193 10.10 -10.61 -18.09
N ALA A 194 9.48 -9.44 -18.31
CA ALA A 194 10.17 -8.22 -18.64
C ALA A 194 10.94 -7.72 -17.42
N GLY A 195 12.16 -7.28 -17.60
CA GLY A 195 12.90 -6.52 -16.61
C GLY A 195 12.34 -5.09 -16.49
N TRP A 196 13.00 -4.31 -15.65
CA TRP A 196 12.74 -2.86 -15.59
C TRP A 196 13.47 -2.17 -16.73
N ASP A 197 12.74 -1.40 -17.54
CA ASP A 197 13.26 -0.54 -18.59
C ASP A 197 12.29 0.65 -18.78
N PRO A 198 12.67 1.85 -18.33
CA PRO A 198 13.83 2.15 -17.48
C PRO A 198 13.74 1.53 -16.08
N VAL A 199 14.87 1.48 -15.37
CA VAL A 199 14.90 1.09 -13.95
C VAL A 199 14.12 2.13 -13.15
N PRO A 200 13.13 1.73 -12.34
CA PRO A 200 12.33 2.68 -11.58
C PRO A 200 13.16 3.37 -10.48
N VAL A 201 12.76 4.59 -10.12
CA VAL A 201 13.39 5.38 -9.05
C VAL A 201 13.57 4.52 -7.81
N PRO A 202 14.80 4.42 -7.25
CA PRO A 202 15.06 3.61 -6.05
C PRO A 202 14.30 4.16 -4.83
N PRO A 203 13.95 3.29 -3.85
CA PRO A 203 13.21 3.73 -2.67
C PRO A 203 13.89 4.85 -1.87
N ALA A 204 15.22 4.80 -1.68
CA ALA A 204 15.92 5.86 -0.94
C ALA A 204 15.88 7.20 -1.69
N GLU A 205 15.95 7.19 -3.02
CA GLU A 205 15.82 8.40 -3.83
C GLU A 205 14.40 8.99 -3.76
N ALA A 206 13.37 8.13 -3.82
CA ALA A 206 11.99 8.55 -3.62
C ALA A 206 11.74 9.07 -2.20
N ALA A 207 12.39 8.48 -1.18
CA ALA A 207 12.26 8.91 0.22
C ALA A 207 12.65 10.38 0.44
N ALA A 208 13.59 10.91 -0.34
CA ALA A 208 14.00 12.32 -0.27
C ALA A 208 12.86 13.32 -0.62
N GLN A 209 11.79 12.84 -1.26
CA GLN A 209 10.67 13.64 -1.74
C GLN A 209 9.39 13.45 -0.90
N ILE A 210 9.41 12.64 0.16
CA ILE A 210 8.22 12.34 0.98
C ILE A 210 7.73 13.56 1.78
N ALA A 211 8.66 14.38 2.28
CA ALA A 211 8.30 15.55 3.06
C ALA A 211 7.37 16.51 2.27
N PRO A 212 6.34 17.09 2.90
CA PRO A 212 6.12 17.17 4.35
C PRO A 212 5.32 16.00 4.98
N THR A 213 5.01 14.94 4.22
CA THR A 213 4.30 13.77 4.76
C THR A 213 5.13 13.11 5.86
N PRO A 214 4.59 12.87 7.08
CA PRO A 214 5.29 12.14 8.13
C PRO A 214 5.67 10.74 7.67
N PHE A 215 6.94 10.38 7.85
CA PHE A 215 7.50 9.11 7.38
C PHE A 215 8.13 8.31 8.52
N LEU A 216 7.67 7.07 8.69
CA LEU A 216 8.22 6.13 9.65
C LEU A 216 8.91 4.97 8.94
N VAL A 217 10.15 4.72 9.31
CA VAL A 217 10.90 3.51 8.92
C VAL A 217 10.94 2.56 10.11
N VAL A 218 10.41 1.34 9.94
CA VAL A 218 10.45 0.26 10.94
C VAL A 218 11.26 -0.89 10.39
N HIS A 219 12.29 -1.33 11.13
CA HIS A 219 13.15 -2.42 10.66
C HIS A 219 13.59 -3.31 11.81
N GLY A 220 13.75 -4.60 11.55
CA GLY A 220 14.22 -5.56 12.53
C GLY A 220 15.72 -5.76 12.48
N ASP A 221 16.36 -5.90 13.63
CA ASP A 221 17.79 -6.25 13.72
C ASP A 221 18.07 -7.70 13.35
N GLN A 222 17.00 -8.55 13.28
CA GLN A 222 17.07 -9.95 12.86
C GLN A 222 16.50 -10.17 11.44
N ASP A 223 16.39 -9.12 10.64
CA ASP A 223 15.90 -9.23 9.27
C ASP A 223 16.90 -9.99 8.39
N VAL A 224 16.49 -11.18 7.92
CA VAL A 224 17.32 -12.06 7.10
C VAL A 224 17.33 -11.73 5.60
N TYR A 225 16.42 -10.82 5.17
CA TYR A 225 16.34 -10.34 3.78
C TYR A 225 17.15 -9.08 3.59
N PHE A 226 16.91 -8.06 4.40
CA PHE A 226 17.57 -6.77 4.31
C PHE A 226 18.26 -6.44 5.63
N PRO A 227 19.58 -6.23 5.63
CA PRO A 227 20.29 -5.68 6.78
C PRO A 227 19.78 -4.28 7.16
N VAL A 228 20.04 -3.87 8.39
CA VAL A 228 19.60 -2.58 8.95
C VAL A 228 20.09 -1.37 8.14
N ASP A 229 21.17 -1.51 7.35
CA ASP A 229 21.67 -0.44 6.47
C ASP A 229 20.63 0.03 5.44
N HIS A 230 19.69 -0.84 5.03
CA HIS A 230 18.56 -0.43 4.17
C HIS A 230 17.61 0.55 4.88
N ALA A 231 17.35 0.34 6.16
CA ALA A 231 16.52 1.26 6.95
C ALA A 231 17.23 2.61 7.15
N HIS A 232 18.53 2.60 7.44
CA HIS A 232 19.33 3.83 7.53
C HIS A 232 19.34 4.59 6.22
N GLN A 233 19.49 3.93 5.07
CA GLN A 233 19.44 4.58 3.75
C GLN A 233 18.11 5.30 3.51
N LEU A 234 16.97 4.68 3.85
CA LEU A 234 15.65 5.32 3.74
C LEU A 234 15.52 6.52 4.68
N TYR A 235 15.93 6.33 5.94
CA TYR A 235 15.84 7.37 6.94
C TYR A 235 16.76 8.57 6.65
N GLU A 236 18.01 8.32 6.27
CA GLU A 236 18.99 9.38 5.95
C GLU A 236 18.58 10.19 4.72
N ALA A 237 18.02 9.52 3.70
CA ALA A 237 17.56 10.17 2.48
C ALA A 237 16.31 11.04 2.70
N ALA A 238 15.40 10.62 3.57
CA ALA A 238 14.17 11.34 3.86
C ALA A 238 14.47 12.66 4.60
N ARG A 239 13.57 13.65 4.41
CA ARG A 239 13.54 14.90 5.20
C ARG A 239 12.47 14.81 6.29
N ASP A 240 12.56 15.70 7.29
CA ASP A 240 11.56 15.76 8.36
C ASP A 240 10.17 16.14 7.82
N PRO A 241 9.12 15.64 8.48
CA PRO A 241 9.10 14.83 9.72
C PRO A 241 9.32 13.34 9.46
N LYS A 242 10.32 12.74 10.12
CA LYS A 242 10.69 11.33 9.95
C LYS A 242 11.07 10.66 11.26
N GLU A 243 10.84 9.34 11.34
CA GLU A 243 11.28 8.52 12.47
C GLU A 243 11.89 7.20 11.99
N LEU A 244 12.82 6.65 12.79
CA LEU A 244 13.42 5.33 12.57
C LEU A 244 13.25 4.47 13.82
N TRP A 245 12.67 3.29 13.66
CA TRP A 245 12.59 2.29 14.72
C TRP A 245 13.36 1.03 14.29
N ILE A 246 14.52 0.81 14.90
CA ILE A 246 15.19 -0.50 14.85
C ILE A 246 14.65 -1.33 16.02
N VAL A 247 13.94 -2.40 15.69
CA VAL A 247 13.21 -3.21 16.66
C VAL A 247 14.02 -4.46 17.00
N PRO A 248 14.47 -4.60 18.27
CA PRO A 248 15.26 -5.75 18.70
C PRO A 248 14.47 -7.06 18.57
N GLY A 249 15.12 -8.10 18.03
CA GLY A 249 14.52 -9.42 17.84
C GLY A 249 13.46 -9.50 16.74
N PHE A 250 13.10 -8.38 16.11
CA PHE A 250 12.16 -8.37 14.99
C PHE A 250 12.84 -8.94 13.73
N GLY A 251 12.16 -9.88 13.09
CA GLY A 251 12.59 -10.45 11.82
C GLY A 251 12.12 -9.63 10.62
N HIS A 252 11.48 -10.29 9.65
CA HIS A 252 11.11 -9.66 8.39
C HIS A 252 9.61 -9.50 8.22
N ALA A 253 9.19 -8.27 7.95
CA ALA A 253 7.86 -7.88 7.46
C ALA A 253 6.70 -8.48 8.28
N GLU A 254 5.57 -8.75 7.66
CA GLU A 254 4.31 -9.14 8.33
C GLU A 254 4.43 -10.40 9.21
N ARG A 255 5.38 -11.29 8.88
CA ARG A 255 5.60 -12.52 9.65
C ARG A 255 6.22 -12.26 11.02
N GLY A 256 7.03 -11.21 11.11
CA GLY A 256 7.71 -10.80 12.34
C GLY A 256 6.88 -9.84 13.19
N VAL A 257 5.88 -9.17 12.62
CA VAL A 257 5.05 -8.20 13.33
C VAL A 257 4.19 -8.90 14.38
N ASP A 258 4.51 -8.68 15.64
CA ASP A 258 3.68 -9.08 16.75
C ASP A 258 2.55 -8.07 17.03
N LYS A 259 1.72 -8.41 18.02
CA LYS A 259 0.60 -7.55 18.43
C LYS A 259 1.07 -6.17 18.91
N ALA A 260 2.13 -6.12 19.71
CA ALA A 260 2.62 -4.88 20.31
C ALA A 260 3.17 -3.92 19.26
N LEU A 261 3.94 -4.45 18.30
CA LEU A 261 4.49 -3.67 17.19
C LEU A 261 3.39 -3.16 16.25
N ALA A 262 2.40 -4.01 15.90
CA ALA A 262 1.27 -3.58 15.08
C ALA A 262 0.47 -2.44 15.76
N ASP A 263 0.20 -2.57 17.07
CA ASP A 263 -0.49 -1.54 17.84
C ASP A 263 0.34 -0.24 17.94
N ARG A 264 1.67 -0.35 18.07
CA ARG A 264 2.58 0.80 18.11
C ARG A 264 2.59 1.54 16.75
N ILE A 265 2.65 0.80 15.64
CA ILE A 265 2.56 1.37 14.29
C ILE A 265 1.20 2.07 14.12
N GLY A 266 0.10 1.41 14.47
CA GLY A 266 -1.24 1.98 14.33
C GLY A 266 -1.40 3.30 15.13
N ARG A 267 -0.91 3.35 16.37
CA ARG A 267 -0.93 4.59 17.16
C ARG A 267 -0.06 5.70 16.55
N TRP A 268 1.12 5.35 16.06
CA TRP A 268 1.98 6.34 15.39
C TRP A 268 1.28 6.91 14.16
N VAL A 269 0.69 6.07 13.30
CA VAL A 269 -0.05 6.52 12.11
C VAL A 269 -1.20 7.45 12.50
N GLN A 270 -1.95 7.11 13.57
CA GLN A 270 -3.05 7.93 14.05
C GLN A 270 -2.57 9.29 14.55
N GLN A 271 -1.43 9.36 15.25
CA GLN A 271 -0.85 10.60 15.74
C GLN A 271 -0.27 11.44 14.59
N ALA A 272 0.51 10.82 13.71
CA ALA A 272 1.16 11.49 12.58
C ALA A 272 0.15 12.09 11.60
N ALA A 273 -0.87 11.33 11.22
CA ALA A 273 -1.93 11.80 10.34
C ALA A 273 -2.76 12.94 10.96
N ASN A 274 -2.74 13.12 12.28
CA ASN A 274 -3.42 14.21 13.01
C ASN A 274 -2.50 15.40 13.33
N SER A 275 -1.24 15.39 12.89
CA SER A 275 -0.30 16.48 13.14
C SER A 275 -0.79 17.80 12.54
N PRO A 276 -0.63 18.94 13.24
CA PRO A 276 -1.00 20.26 12.73
C PRO A 276 -0.32 20.62 11.41
N ASP A 277 0.89 20.15 11.17
CA ASP A 277 1.65 20.42 9.95
C ASP A 277 1.02 19.74 8.73
N VAL A 278 0.47 18.54 8.90
CA VAL A 278 -0.32 17.83 7.87
C VAL A 278 -1.65 18.53 7.61
N LEU A 279 -2.26 19.09 8.67
CA LEU A 279 -3.51 19.86 8.57
C LEU A 279 -3.36 21.15 7.79
N ALA A 280 -2.19 21.80 7.89
CA ALA A 280 -1.89 23.05 7.20
C ALA A 280 -1.56 22.85 5.70
N ALA A 281 -1.06 21.66 5.32
CA ALA A 281 -0.65 21.36 3.95
C ALA A 281 -1.83 21.08 2.98
N GLY A 282 -3.02 20.73 3.50
CA GLY A 282 -4.17 20.31 2.67
C GLY A 282 -3.90 19.04 1.86
N PRO A 283 -4.91 18.41 1.24
CA PRO A 283 -4.67 17.27 0.36
C PRO A 283 -3.91 17.73 -0.89
N ALA A 284 -2.68 17.29 -1.06
CA ALA A 284 -1.94 17.49 -2.30
C ALA A 284 -2.66 16.71 -3.41
N ALA A 285 -3.12 17.40 -4.45
CA ALA A 285 -3.65 16.79 -5.66
C ALA A 285 -2.48 16.16 -6.42
N GLY A 286 -2.28 14.85 -6.24
CA GLY A 286 -1.30 14.09 -7.00
C GLY A 286 -1.93 13.58 -8.30
N GLU A 287 -1.59 14.16 -9.43
CA GLU A 287 -1.76 13.52 -10.72
C GLU A 287 -0.51 12.69 -11.02
N LEU A 288 -0.69 11.41 -11.34
CA LEU A 288 0.38 10.59 -11.88
C LEU A 288 0.90 11.24 -13.18
N PRO A 289 2.22 11.34 -13.38
CA PRO A 289 2.73 11.83 -14.65
C PRO A 289 2.19 10.94 -15.78
N SER A 290 1.49 11.54 -16.74
CA SER A 290 0.97 10.88 -17.92
C SER A 290 2.14 10.25 -18.68
N SER A 291 2.13 8.93 -18.84
CA SER A 291 3.02 8.23 -19.75
C SER A 291 2.56 8.54 -21.19
N GLU A 292 3.03 9.63 -21.75
CA GLU A 292 2.93 9.81 -23.20
C GLU A 292 3.73 8.71 -23.90
N PRO A 293 3.14 7.99 -24.87
CA PRO A 293 3.91 7.08 -25.69
C PRO A 293 4.89 7.93 -26.53
N ALA A 294 6.18 7.67 -26.37
CA ALA A 294 7.21 8.25 -27.22
C ALA A 294 6.83 8.02 -28.69
N GLY A 295 6.62 9.10 -29.41
CA GLY A 295 6.26 9.08 -30.83
C GLY A 295 7.28 8.28 -31.62
N CYS A 296 6.78 7.34 -32.40
CA CYS A 296 7.57 6.58 -33.39
C CYS A 296 8.15 7.56 -34.39
N PRO A 297 9.47 7.62 -34.66
CA PRO A 297 9.97 8.38 -35.78
C PRO A 297 9.56 7.67 -37.07
N ASP A 298 8.99 8.44 -38.03
CA ASP A 298 8.68 8.01 -39.39
C ASP A 298 9.94 7.49 -40.08
N PRO A 299 9.84 6.39 -40.83
CA PRO A 299 10.95 5.91 -41.66
C PRO A 299 11.09 6.80 -42.89
N ALA A 300 12.28 7.39 -43.03
CA ALA A 300 12.77 8.00 -44.29
C ALA A 300 13.53 6.96 -45.11
#